data_58fb29b94ce5503c6f50ed2707565253
#
_entry.id   58fb29b94ce5503c6f50ed2707565253
#
_cell.length_a   1.000
_cell.length_b   1.000
_cell.length_c   1.000
_cell.angle_alpha   90.00
_cell.angle_beta   90.00
_cell.angle_gamma   90.00
#
_symmetry.space_group_name_H-M   'P 1'
#
loop_
_entity.id
_entity.type
_entity.pdbx_description
1 polymer ?
#
loop_
_entity_poly.entity_id
_entity_poly.type
_entity_poly.pdbx_seq_one_letter_code
_entity_poly.pdbx_strand_id
1 'polypeptide(L)'
;MTATLERQPSAEGVKTGRVVWFTGLSGAGKSTLAAALHTELTARGVAVELLDGDAVRENLSRGLGFSRQDRDTNVRRIAFVAGLLAKHGVTVLVSAISPYAETRREVLDGLPNTLEVFVDAPLAVVTARDVKGLYLKAIAGEIQHFTGVSDPYEAPQTPDLHLRTDQISVEDGVRALLRALGEA
;
A
#
# COMPACT_ATOMS: atom_id res chain seq x y z
N MET A 1 -4.74 40.82 36.12
CA MET A 1 -3.87 39.66 35.88
C MET A 1 -4.04 39.23 34.41
N THR A 2 -3.11 39.66 33.57
CA THR A 2 -3.16 39.41 32.13
C THR A 2 -2.33 38.14 31.86
N ALA A 3 -2.99 37.06 31.52
CA ALA A 3 -2.30 35.84 31.16
C ALA A 3 -1.62 36.03 29.78
N THR A 4 -0.31 36.06 29.77
CA THR A 4 0.49 36.05 28.57
C THR A 4 0.39 34.63 27.95
N LEU A 5 -0.32 34.53 26.82
CA LEU A 5 -0.30 33.34 26.01
C LEU A 5 1.10 33.22 25.39
N GLU A 6 1.93 32.33 25.95
CA GLU A 6 3.21 31.96 25.35
C GLU A 6 2.92 31.38 23.96
N ARG A 7 3.50 32.02 22.93
CA ARG A 7 3.52 31.48 21.57
C ARG A 7 4.18 30.11 21.61
N GLN A 8 3.42 29.08 21.24
CA GLN A 8 4.02 27.79 20.92
C GLN A 8 5.08 27.99 19.81
N PRO A 9 6.24 27.33 19.92
CA PRO A 9 7.27 27.45 18.88
C PRO A 9 6.65 27.03 17.53
N SER A 10 6.81 27.90 16.55
CA SER A 10 6.50 27.61 15.15
C SER A 10 7.18 26.29 14.77
N ALA A 11 6.44 25.38 14.18
CA ALA A 11 6.96 24.11 13.67
C ALA A 11 7.99 24.38 12.58
N GLU A 12 9.22 24.65 12.98
CA GLU A 12 10.37 24.69 12.07
C GLU A 12 10.59 23.26 11.54
N GLY A 13 10.25 23.08 10.24
CA GLY A 13 10.89 22.05 9.44
C GLY A 13 10.50 20.60 9.69
N VAL A 14 9.23 20.26 9.94
CA VAL A 14 8.81 18.87 9.78
C VAL A 14 8.98 18.52 8.30
N LYS A 15 10.02 17.73 7.97
CA LYS A 15 10.18 17.20 6.60
C LYS A 15 8.92 16.41 6.27
N THR A 16 8.29 16.72 5.17
CA THR A 16 7.16 15.93 4.65
C THR A 16 7.65 14.49 4.46
N GLY A 17 6.93 13.54 5.00
CA GLY A 17 7.18 12.12 4.80
C GLY A 17 6.89 11.69 3.37
N ARG A 18 6.77 10.42 3.14
CA ARG A 18 6.52 9.83 1.82
C ARG A 18 5.49 8.71 1.91
N VAL A 19 4.92 8.33 0.77
CA VAL A 19 4.01 7.19 0.68
C VAL A 19 4.59 6.16 -0.28
N VAL A 20 4.77 4.93 0.18
CA VAL A 20 5.13 3.78 -0.65
C VAL A 20 3.87 2.95 -0.85
N TRP A 21 3.34 2.97 -2.07
CA TRP A 21 2.07 2.33 -2.40
C TRP A 21 2.30 1.01 -3.13
N PHE A 22 2.15 -0.11 -2.42
CA PHE A 22 2.23 -1.45 -3.01
C PHE A 22 0.88 -1.82 -3.62
N THR A 23 0.85 -2.07 -4.92
CA THR A 23 -0.30 -2.60 -5.66
C THR A 23 0.03 -3.95 -6.28
N GLY A 24 -0.97 -4.78 -6.56
CA GLY A 24 -0.82 -6.11 -7.12
C GLY A 24 -1.88 -7.07 -6.65
N LEU A 25 -1.96 -8.25 -7.26
CA LEU A 25 -2.93 -9.30 -6.94
C LEU A 25 -2.83 -9.78 -5.49
N SER A 26 -3.91 -10.38 -4.97
CA SER A 26 -3.84 -11.12 -3.70
C SER A 26 -2.77 -12.21 -3.81
N GLY A 27 -1.99 -12.45 -2.76
CA GLY A 27 -0.90 -13.45 -2.81
C GLY A 27 0.36 -13.05 -3.60
N ALA A 28 0.39 -11.84 -4.20
CA ALA A 28 1.58 -11.37 -4.93
C ALA A 28 2.78 -11.02 -4.03
N GLY A 29 2.61 -10.94 -2.70
CA GLY A 29 3.70 -10.66 -1.76
C GLY A 29 3.78 -9.22 -1.23
N LYS A 30 2.75 -8.39 -1.47
CA LYS A 30 2.71 -6.98 -1.01
C LYS A 30 2.96 -6.84 0.48
N SER A 31 2.16 -7.52 1.31
CA SER A 31 2.27 -7.44 2.79
C SER A 31 3.61 -7.96 3.29
N THR A 32 4.16 -8.99 2.65
CA THR A 32 5.49 -9.53 2.98
C THR A 32 6.59 -8.51 2.74
N LEU A 33 6.60 -7.89 1.56
CA LEU A 33 7.58 -6.86 1.21
C LEU A 33 7.41 -5.60 2.07
N ALA A 34 6.17 -5.17 2.30
CA ALA A 34 5.88 -4.00 3.11
C ALA A 34 6.30 -4.22 4.59
N ALA A 35 6.03 -5.39 5.16
CA ALA A 35 6.45 -5.73 6.53
C ALA A 35 7.98 -5.82 6.65
N ALA A 36 8.66 -6.42 5.68
CA ALA A 36 10.11 -6.50 5.67
C ALA A 36 10.76 -5.11 5.54
N LEU A 37 10.23 -4.25 4.65
CA LEU A 37 10.67 -2.87 4.52
C LEU A 37 10.39 -2.05 5.79
N HIS A 38 9.23 -2.24 6.42
CA HIS A 38 8.89 -1.61 7.69
C HIS A 38 9.93 -1.93 8.77
N THR A 39 10.30 -3.20 8.91
CA THR A 39 11.32 -3.64 9.88
C THR A 39 12.66 -2.96 9.61
N GLU A 40 13.09 -2.91 8.35
CA GLU A 40 14.36 -2.31 7.96
C GLU A 40 14.40 -0.80 8.20
N LEU A 41 13.33 -0.07 7.83
CA LEU A 41 13.24 1.38 8.06
C LEU A 41 13.16 1.71 9.56
N THR A 42 12.45 0.91 10.35
CA THR A 42 12.40 1.06 11.81
C THR A 42 13.78 0.88 12.43
N ALA A 43 14.54 -0.14 12.00
CA ALA A 43 15.91 -0.36 12.49
C ALA A 43 16.86 0.80 12.16
N ARG A 44 16.58 1.58 11.12
CA ARG A 44 17.31 2.80 10.72
C ARG A 44 16.81 4.07 11.42
N GLY A 45 15.83 3.96 12.32
CA GLY A 45 15.26 5.11 13.03
C GLY A 45 14.33 5.98 12.19
N VAL A 46 13.84 5.50 11.05
CA VAL A 46 12.85 6.20 10.22
C VAL A 46 11.47 6.07 10.87
N ALA A 47 10.76 7.19 11.01
CA ALA A 47 9.35 7.15 11.40
C ALA A 47 8.54 6.51 10.27
N VAL A 48 8.04 5.30 10.47
CA VAL A 48 7.36 4.49 9.47
C VAL A 48 6.07 3.89 10.02
N GLU A 49 5.02 3.83 9.20
CA GLU A 49 3.74 3.22 9.52
C GLU A 49 3.29 2.30 8.38
N LEU A 50 2.69 1.16 8.72
CA LEU A 50 2.18 0.19 7.76
C LEU A 50 0.65 0.18 7.75
N LEU A 51 0.05 0.56 6.63
CA LEU A 51 -1.37 0.43 6.36
C LEU A 51 -1.62 -0.83 5.50
N ASP A 52 -1.76 -1.97 6.18
CA ASP A 52 -2.10 -3.23 5.52
C ASP A 52 -3.60 -3.29 5.19
N GLY A 53 -3.93 -3.76 3.99
CA GLY A 53 -5.30 -3.75 3.47
C GLY A 53 -6.30 -4.56 4.30
N ASP A 54 -5.88 -5.63 4.96
CA ASP A 54 -6.77 -6.44 5.82
C ASP A 54 -7.07 -5.68 7.13
N ALA A 55 -6.05 -5.15 7.81
CA ALA A 55 -6.21 -4.34 9.01
C ALA A 55 -7.04 -3.08 8.77
N VAL A 56 -6.84 -2.44 7.60
CA VAL A 56 -7.63 -1.29 7.18
C VAL A 56 -9.11 -1.66 6.99
N ARG A 57 -9.40 -2.84 6.39
CA ARG A 57 -10.78 -3.27 6.19
C ARG A 57 -11.52 -3.53 7.49
N GLU A 58 -10.86 -4.07 8.48
CA GLU A 58 -11.46 -4.34 9.79
C GLU A 58 -11.79 -3.05 10.57
N ASN A 59 -11.00 -2.01 10.41
CA ASN A 59 -11.12 -0.78 11.18
C ASN A 59 -11.71 0.37 10.35
N LEU A 60 -10.96 0.87 9.38
CA LEU A 60 -11.30 2.06 8.61
C LEU A 60 -12.42 1.85 7.59
N SER A 61 -12.52 0.63 7.04
CA SER A 61 -13.45 0.30 5.95
C SER A 61 -14.48 -0.75 6.33
N ARG A 62 -14.78 -0.88 7.62
CA ARG A 62 -15.85 -1.77 8.09
C ARG A 62 -17.16 -1.42 7.40
N GLY A 63 -17.86 -2.45 6.88
CA GLY A 63 -19.13 -2.30 6.17
C GLY A 63 -19.01 -2.12 4.66
N LEU A 64 -17.81 -1.90 4.10
CA LEU A 64 -17.59 -1.95 2.67
C LEU A 64 -17.54 -3.40 2.16
N GLY A 65 -18.20 -3.65 1.05
CA GLY A 65 -18.13 -4.90 0.29
C GLY A 65 -16.94 -4.96 -0.66
N PHE A 66 -17.12 -5.65 -1.79
CA PHE A 66 -16.09 -5.85 -2.81
C PHE A 66 -16.53 -5.35 -4.19
N SER A 67 -17.64 -4.61 -4.29
CA SER A 67 -18.01 -3.92 -5.52
C SER A 67 -16.92 -2.93 -5.94
N ARG A 68 -16.92 -2.53 -7.22
CA ARG A 68 -16.01 -1.49 -7.72
C ARG A 68 -16.07 -0.24 -6.84
N GLN A 69 -17.26 0.24 -6.54
CA GLN A 69 -17.47 1.44 -5.73
C GLN A 69 -16.92 1.29 -4.31
N ASP A 70 -17.11 0.12 -3.66
CA ASP A 70 -16.56 -0.14 -2.33
C ASP A 70 -15.04 -0.19 -2.33
N ARG A 71 -14.45 -0.79 -3.38
CA ARG A 71 -12.99 -0.84 -3.56
C ARG A 71 -12.41 0.55 -3.75
N ASP A 72 -13.02 1.39 -4.59
CA ASP A 72 -12.62 2.77 -4.81
C ASP A 72 -12.73 3.59 -3.53
N THR A 73 -13.82 3.44 -2.80
CA THR A 73 -14.02 4.08 -1.49
C THR A 73 -12.94 3.65 -0.49
N ASN A 74 -12.61 2.36 -0.44
CA ASN A 74 -11.56 1.84 0.42
C ASN A 74 -10.19 2.45 0.07
N VAL A 75 -9.83 2.50 -1.21
CA VAL A 75 -8.57 3.08 -1.69
C VAL A 75 -8.46 4.56 -1.30
N ARG A 76 -9.53 5.35 -1.51
CA ARG A 76 -9.57 6.77 -1.11
C ARG A 76 -9.44 6.97 0.40
N ARG A 77 -10.06 6.12 1.22
CA ARG A 77 -9.92 6.19 2.69
C ARG A 77 -8.49 5.90 3.13
N ILE A 78 -7.85 4.86 2.55
CA ILE A 78 -6.44 4.55 2.83
C ILE A 78 -5.55 5.74 2.45
N ALA A 79 -5.74 6.30 1.27
CA ALA A 79 -4.97 7.43 0.79
C ALA A 79 -5.11 8.66 1.68
N PHE A 80 -6.33 8.95 2.16
CA PHE A 80 -6.56 10.05 3.10
C PHE A 80 -5.74 9.89 4.38
N VAL A 81 -5.75 8.71 5.00
CA VAL A 81 -4.96 8.43 6.20
C VAL A 81 -3.47 8.48 5.91
N ALA A 82 -3.02 7.88 4.80
CA ALA A 82 -1.63 7.91 4.39
C ALA A 82 -1.13 9.35 4.19
N GLY A 83 -1.93 10.20 3.54
CA GLY A 83 -1.62 11.61 3.35
C GLY A 83 -1.52 12.40 4.66
N LEU A 84 -2.40 12.12 5.63
CA LEU A 84 -2.34 12.75 6.95
C LEU A 84 -1.03 12.39 7.68
N LEU A 85 -0.65 11.13 7.70
CA LEU A 85 0.59 10.67 8.34
C LEU A 85 1.83 11.25 7.64
N ALA A 86 1.84 11.23 6.29
CA ALA A 86 2.97 11.74 5.52
C ALA A 86 3.17 13.24 5.71
N LYS A 87 2.12 14.04 5.88
CA LYS A 87 2.24 15.48 6.22
C LYS A 87 3.00 15.73 7.53
N HIS A 88 3.00 14.75 8.43
CA HIS A 88 3.68 14.83 9.72
C HIS A 88 5.03 14.10 9.74
N GLY A 89 5.63 13.88 8.57
CA GLY A 89 6.99 13.34 8.45
C GLY A 89 7.08 11.82 8.49
N VAL A 90 5.95 11.10 8.51
CA VAL A 90 5.93 9.64 8.56
C VAL A 90 6.11 9.06 7.15
N THR A 91 6.94 8.04 7.00
CA THR A 91 6.96 7.18 5.81
C THR A 91 5.83 6.17 5.92
N VAL A 92 4.87 6.21 5.00
CA VAL A 92 3.69 5.35 5.06
C VAL A 92 3.80 4.25 4.00
N LEU A 93 3.75 3.01 4.43
CA LEU A 93 3.74 1.83 3.56
C LEU A 93 2.30 1.37 3.40
N VAL A 94 1.74 1.48 2.21
CA VAL A 94 0.37 1.04 1.91
C VAL A 94 0.42 -0.29 1.18
N SER A 95 -0.16 -1.35 1.75
CA SER A 95 -0.29 -2.66 1.10
C SER A 95 -1.76 -2.91 0.72
N ALA A 96 -2.14 -2.57 -0.50
CA ALA A 96 -3.51 -2.72 -0.98
C ALA A 96 -3.54 -3.23 -2.43
N ILE A 97 -4.57 -4.02 -2.80
CA ILE A 97 -4.73 -4.49 -4.20
C ILE A 97 -4.87 -3.29 -5.15
N SER A 98 -5.72 -2.32 -4.79
CA SER A 98 -6.02 -1.10 -5.58
C SER A 98 -6.17 -1.40 -7.09
N PRO A 99 -7.21 -2.19 -7.48
CA PRO A 99 -7.25 -2.86 -8.76
C PRO A 99 -7.49 -1.93 -9.95
N TYR A 100 -8.10 -0.77 -9.75
CA TYR A 100 -8.52 0.13 -10.82
C TYR A 100 -7.53 1.26 -11.04
N ALA A 101 -7.00 1.39 -12.25
CA ALA A 101 -5.96 2.34 -12.61
C ALA A 101 -6.37 3.81 -12.40
N GLU A 102 -7.63 4.13 -12.72
CA GLU A 102 -8.19 5.48 -12.57
C GLU A 102 -8.14 5.93 -11.11
N THR A 103 -8.73 5.15 -10.19
CA THR A 103 -8.77 5.49 -8.76
C THR A 103 -7.37 5.48 -8.14
N ARG A 104 -6.52 4.54 -8.57
CA ARG A 104 -5.13 4.48 -8.09
C ARG A 104 -4.37 5.74 -8.48
N ARG A 105 -4.46 6.19 -9.74
CA ARG A 105 -3.83 7.42 -10.21
C ARG A 105 -4.38 8.64 -9.46
N GLU A 106 -5.71 8.75 -9.34
CA GLU A 106 -6.37 9.84 -8.60
C GLU A 106 -5.76 10.04 -7.22
N VAL A 107 -5.61 8.94 -6.45
CA VAL A 107 -5.11 9.05 -5.07
C VAL A 107 -3.60 9.28 -5.01
N LEU A 108 -2.82 8.66 -5.90
CA LEU A 108 -1.36 8.82 -5.91
C LEU A 108 -0.95 10.24 -6.29
N ASP A 109 -1.63 10.86 -7.26
CA ASP A 109 -1.40 12.25 -7.67
C ASP A 109 -1.67 13.25 -6.53
N GLY A 110 -2.55 12.90 -5.59
CA GLY A 110 -2.87 13.72 -4.41
C GLY A 110 -1.96 13.51 -3.20
N LEU A 111 -1.05 12.55 -3.22
CA LEU A 111 -0.19 12.19 -2.10
C LEU A 111 1.22 12.80 -2.23
N PRO A 112 1.87 13.17 -1.12
CA PRO A 112 3.22 13.73 -1.17
C PRO A 112 4.27 12.63 -1.36
N ASN A 113 5.31 12.90 -2.17
CA ASN A 113 6.51 12.07 -2.32
C ASN A 113 6.16 10.57 -2.50
N THR A 114 5.27 10.28 -3.43
CA THR A 114 4.72 8.93 -3.62
C THR A 114 5.66 8.07 -4.45
N LEU A 115 5.77 6.79 -4.08
CA LEU A 115 6.43 5.72 -4.83
C LEU A 115 5.41 4.62 -5.11
N GLU A 116 4.97 4.46 -6.38
CA GLU A 116 4.11 3.35 -6.78
C GLU A 116 4.94 2.09 -7.03
N VAL A 117 4.69 1.04 -6.24
CA VAL A 117 5.37 -0.25 -6.35
C VAL A 117 4.40 -1.30 -6.89
N PHE A 118 4.63 -1.75 -8.11
CA PHE A 118 3.91 -2.89 -8.67
C PHE A 118 4.55 -4.20 -8.21
N VAL A 119 3.84 -4.88 -7.32
CA VAL A 119 4.22 -6.21 -6.82
C VAL A 119 3.55 -7.24 -7.70
N ASP A 120 4.31 -7.77 -8.65
CA ASP A 120 3.82 -8.63 -9.71
C ASP A 120 4.18 -10.10 -9.48
N ALA A 121 3.19 -10.94 -9.69
CA ALA A 121 3.37 -12.37 -9.87
C ALA A 121 2.27 -12.89 -10.81
N PRO A 122 2.58 -13.81 -11.72
CA PRO A 122 1.60 -14.41 -12.62
C PRO A 122 0.40 -14.99 -11.87
N LEU A 123 -0.80 -14.91 -12.47
CA LEU A 123 -2.03 -15.43 -11.84
C LEU A 123 -1.87 -16.91 -11.44
N ALA A 124 -1.21 -17.72 -12.27
CA ALA A 124 -0.94 -19.12 -11.93
C ALA A 124 -0.10 -19.28 -10.66
N VAL A 125 0.86 -18.38 -10.43
CA VAL A 125 1.72 -18.40 -9.23
C VAL A 125 0.93 -17.99 -7.99
N VAL A 126 0.17 -16.90 -8.04
CA VAL A 126 -0.62 -16.46 -6.89
C VAL A 126 -1.75 -17.43 -6.54
N THR A 127 -2.34 -18.08 -7.56
CA THR A 127 -3.33 -19.15 -7.39
C THR A 127 -2.70 -20.39 -6.73
N ALA A 128 -1.48 -20.76 -7.13
CA ALA A 128 -0.76 -21.88 -6.51
C ALA A 128 -0.33 -21.57 -5.07
N ARG A 129 0.01 -20.31 -4.77
CA ARG A 129 0.33 -19.85 -3.40
C ARG A 129 -0.90 -19.89 -2.49
N ASP A 130 -2.02 -19.42 -2.99
CA ASP A 130 -3.36 -19.26 -2.36
C ASP A 130 -3.35 -19.20 -0.81
N VAL A 131 -2.51 -18.34 -0.27
CA VAL A 131 -2.16 -18.24 1.16
C VAL A 131 -3.39 -18.14 2.07
N LYS A 132 -4.51 -17.62 1.52
CA LYS A 132 -5.77 -17.41 2.27
C LYS A 132 -6.89 -18.37 1.82
N GLY A 133 -6.64 -19.30 0.88
CA GLY A 133 -7.66 -20.18 0.30
C GLY A 133 -8.76 -19.46 -0.48
N LEU A 134 -8.49 -18.21 -0.91
CA LEU A 134 -9.50 -17.37 -1.57
C LEU A 134 -9.60 -17.64 -3.07
N TYR A 135 -8.51 -18.02 -3.75
CA TYR A 135 -8.52 -18.32 -5.17
C TYR A 135 -9.35 -19.57 -5.49
N LEU A 136 -9.20 -20.63 -4.71
CA LEU A 136 -10.00 -21.84 -4.87
C LEU A 136 -11.49 -21.54 -4.75
N LYS A 137 -11.89 -20.76 -3.75
CA LYS A 137 -13.28 -20.34 -3.55
C LYS A 137 -13.79 -19.44 -4.67
N ALA A 138 -12.98 -18.52 -5.15
CA ALA A 138 -13.33 -17.62 -6.23
C ALA A 138 -13.52 -18.39 -7.56
N ILE A 139 -12.64 -19.35 -7.87
CA ILE A 139 -12.72 -20.21 -9.05
C ILE A 139 -13.96 -21.13 -8.97
N ALA A 140 -14.30 -21.62 -7.77
CA ALA A 140 -15.50 -22.39 -7.52
C ALA A 140 -16.81 -21.55 -7.58
N GLY A 141 -16.70 -20.21 -7.73
CA GLY A 141 -17.85 -19.30 -7.76
C GLY A 141 -18.44 -18.97 -6.40
N GLU A 142 -17.81 -19.39 -5.31
CA GLU A 142 -18.25 -19.10 -3.94
C GLU A 142 -17.97 -17.66 -3.51
N ILE A 143 -16.99 -17.01 -4.12
CA ILE A 143 -16.65 -15.60 -3.91
C ILE A 143 -16.87 -14.84 -5.21
N GLN A 144 -17.79 -13.85 -5.17
CA GLN A 144 -18.01 -12.93 -6.28
C GLN A 144 -17.08 -11.72 -6.18
N HIS A 145 -16.87 -11.05 -7.31
CA HIS A 145 -16.03 -9.83 -7.37
C HIS A 145 -14.59 -10.03 -6.86
N PHE A 146 -14.00 -11.19 -7.16
CA PHE A 146 -12.63 -11.47 -6.77
C PHE A 146 -11.64 -10.99 -7.85
N THR A 147 -10.77 -10.04 -7.46
CA THR A 147 -9.79 -9.44 -8.37
C THR A 147 -8.83 -10.48 -8.95
N GLY A 148 -8.73 -10.52 -10.26
CA GLY A 148 -7.90 -11.46 -11.02
C GLY A 148 -8.62 -12.76 -11.40
N VAL A 149 -9.87 -12.98 -10.94
CA VAL A 149 -10.71 -14.14 -11.34
C VAL A 149 -12.02 -13.66 -11.97
N SER A 150 -12.91 -13.07 -11.19
CA SER A 150 -14.21 -12.55 -11.67
C SER A 150 -14.22 -11.03 -11.86
N ASP A 151 -13.28 -10.31 -11.27
CA ASP A 151 -13.06 -8.86 -11.46
C ASP A 151 -11.67 -8.57 -12.02
N PRO A 152 -11.50 -7.52 -12.82
CA PRO A 152 -10.23 -7.18 -13.41
C PRO A 152 -9.22 -6.64 -12.37
N TYR A 153 -7.95 -6.83 -12.66
CA TYR A 153 -6.84 -6.07 -12.10
C TYR A 153 -6.17 -5.28 -13.23
N GLU A 154 -6.21 -3.97 -13.14
CA GLU A 154 -5.62 -3.06 -14.11
C GLU A 154 -4.19 -2.73 -13.65
N ALA A 155 -3.20 -3.48 -14.17
CA ALA A 155 -1.80 -3.28 -13.81
C ALA A 155 -1.31 -1.88 -14.15
N PRO A 156 -0.46 -1.25 -13.29
CA PRO A 156 0.16 0.02 -13.64
C PRO A 156 1.06 -0.14 -14.87
N GLN A 157 0.96 0.80 -15.81
CA GLN A 157 1.75 0.78 -17.02
C GLN A 157 3.17 1.32 -16.81
N THR A 158 3.31 2.28 -15.92
CA THR A 158 4.57 2.97 -15.60
C THR A 158 4.72 3.12 -14.09
N PRO A 159 4.84 2.01 -13.34
CA PRO A 159 5.10 2.10 -11.90
C PRO A 159 6.51 2.65 -11.66
N ASP A 160 6.75 3.31 -10.53
CA ASP A 160 8.08 3.76 -10.15
C ASP A 160 9.03 2.58 -9.89
N LEU A 161 8.48 1.46 -9.38
CA LEU A 161 9.22 0.23 -9.17
C LEU A 161 8.35 -0.99 -9.51
N HIS A 162 8.88 -1.91 -10.32
CA HIS A 162 8.24 -3.18 -10.67
C HIS A 162 9.03 -4.34 -10.09
N LEU A 163 8.39 -5.14 -9.22
CA LEU A 163 9.00 -6.27 -8.52
C LEU A 163 8.31 -7.58 -8.91
N ARG A 164 9.04 -8.46 -9.59
CA ARG A 164 8.59 -9.81 -9.98
C ARG A 164 8.87 -10.80 -8.84
N THR A 165 7.91 -10.97 -7.94
CA THR A 165 8.08 -11.79 -6.72
C THR A 165 8.09 -13.30 -6.95
N ASP A 166 7.87 -13.72 -8.17
CA ASP A 166 8.10 -15.09 -8.63
C ASP A 166 9.57 -15.33 -9.04
N GLN A 167 10.38 -14.26 -9.14
CA GLN A 167 11.74 -14.30 -9.66
C GLN A 167 12.80 -13.76 -8.70
N ILE A 168 12.37 -13.05 -7.64
CA ILE A 168 13.29 -12.42 -6.68
C ILE A 168 12.99 -12.87 -5.26
N SER A 169 14.00 -12.82 -4.40
CA SER A 169 13.82 -13.01 -2.95
C SER A 169 13.21 -11.78 -2.29
N VAL A 170 12.70 -11.95 -1.06
CA VAL A 170 12.21 -10.81 -0.26
C VAL A 170 13.33 -9.81 0.02
N GLU A 171 14.53 -10.30 0.29
CA GLU A 171 15.72 -9.49 0.57
C GLU A 171 16.13 -8.64 -0.64
N ASP A 172 16.06 -9.21 -1.86
CA ASP A 172 16.33 -8.47 -3.09
C ASP A 172 15.27 -7.40 -3.34
N GLY A 173 14.00 -7.73 -3.08
CA GLY A 173 12.90 -6.79 -3.16
C GLY A 173 13.07 -5.61 -2.20
N VAL A 174 13.40 -5.87 -0.93
CA VAL A 174 13.66 -4.83 0.07
C VAL A 174 14.86 -3.97 -0.32
N ARG A 175 15.93 -4.58 -0.84
CA ARG A 175 17.10 -3.85 -1.32
C ARG A 175 16.77 -2.91 -2.48
N ALA A 176 15.92 -3.35 -3.41
CA ALA A 176 15.44 -2.52 -4.50
C ALA A 176 14.58 -1.35 -3.98
N LEU A 177 13.71 -1.60 -3.01
CA LEU A 177 12.89 -0.58 -2.36
C LEU A 177 13.74 0.47 -1.65
N LEU A 178 14.74 0.07 -0.86
CA LEU A 178 15.64 0.98 -0.17
C LEU A 178 16.41 1.87 -1.16
N ARG A 179 16.87 1.33 -2.29
CA ARG A 179 17.52 2.13 -3.35
C ARG A 179 16.57 3.17 -3.93
N ALA A 180 15.33 2.76 -4.24
CA ALA A 180 14.32 3.67 -4.77
C ALA A 180 13.95 4.77 -3.79
N LEU A 181 14.06 4.52 -2.49
CA LEU A 181 13.84 5.50 -1.43
C LEU A 181 15.05 6.39 -1.14
N GLY A 182 16.23 6.09 -1.69
CA GLY A 182 17.47 6.78 -1.36
C GLY A 182 18.02 6.43 0.02
N GLU A 183 17.66 5.26 0.54
CA GLU A 183 18.04 4.75 1.87
C GLU A 183 19.07 3.59 1.77
N ALA A 184 19.68 3.38 0.60
CA ALA A 184 20.64 2.30 0.36
C ALA A 184 22.02 2.61 0.94
#